data_dc472fef8df618e2b0063a252f14ae49
#
_entry.id   dc472fef8df618e2b0063a252f14ae49
#
_cell.length_a   1.000
_cell.length_b   1.000
_cell.length_c   1.000
_cell.angle_alpha   90.00
_cell.angle_beta   90.00
_cell.angle_gamma   90.00
#
_symmetry.space_group_name_H-M   'P 1'
#
loop_
_entity.id
_entity.type
_entity.pdbx_description
1 polymer ?
#
loop_
_entity_poly.entity_id
_entity_poly.type
_entity_poly.pdbx_seq_one_letter_code
_entity_poly.pdbx_strand_id
1 'polypeptide(L)'
;MKITTLLENKTTCDALRCEHGLSLYIETAKHKILFDSGASDAFWENAKALGIDLAQVDIAFLSHAHNDHCGGLLTFLRGNRTAKVYLQKEAFGDYYVVTPTKCAFIGLDPKLHEYADRFVMAEGVTKLDEELTLFSGIRTHELLSEANATLREKVGGDYPRDAFRHEQDLLVTEHGKTVLFAGCAHSGIINIINRAEDILGRAPDYVFAGFHLYNPSLGQSEPRALVDAVGERLCAR
;
A
#
# COMPACT_ATOMS: atom_id res chain seq x y z
N MET A 1 19.68 -2.48 3.21
CA MET A 1 18.24 -2.29 3.54
C MET A 1 17.79 -3.39 4.50
N LYS A 2 17.01 -3.03 5.52
CA LYS A 2 16.33 -3.97 6.43
C LYS A 2 14.83 -3.70 6.38
N ILE A 3 14.03 -4.75 6.19
CA ILE A 3 12.58 -4.67 6.14
C ILE A 3 12.02 -5.46 7.32
N THR A 4 11.16 -4.85 8.12
CA THR A 4 10.48 -5.48 9.23
C THR A 4 8.98 -5.35 9.04
N THR A 5 8.28 -6.48 8.96
CA THR A 5 6.81 -6.49 8.91
C THR A 5 6.28 -6.16 10.30
N LEU A 6 5.59 -5.03 10.40
CA LEU A 6 4.93 -4.59 11.64
C LEU A 6 3.53 -5.17 11.77
N LEU A 7 2.83 -5.33 10.63
CA LEU A 7 1.48 -5.88 10.58
C LEU A 7 1.25 -6.64 9.29
N GLU A 8 0.56 -7.76 9.41
CA GLU A 8 0.12 -8.62 8.31
C GLU A 8 -1.11 -9.42 8.77
N ASN A 9 -1.81 -10.05 7.82
CA ASN A 9 -3.05 -10.83 8.06
C ASN A 9 -2.86 -12.00 9.04
N LYS A 10 -1.65 -12.51 9.18
CA LYS A 10 -1.33 -13.65 10.05
C LYS A 10 0.01 -13.43 10.74
N THR A 11 0.16 -14.04 11.91
CA THR A 11 1.44 -14.10 12.62
C THR A 11 1.68 -15.50 13.17
N THR A 12 2.93 -15.91 13.27
CA THR A 12 3.37 -17.10 13.99
C THR A 12 3.96 -16.75 15.36
N CYS A 13 3.97 -15.46 15.72
CA CYS A 13 4.51 -14.96 16.98
C CYS A 13 3.36 -14.50 17.89
N ASP A 14 3.14 -15.20 19.02
CA ASP A 14 2.07 -14.88 19.96
C ASP A 14 2.20 -13.49 20.61
N ALA A 15 3.40 -12.89 20.57
CA ALA A 15 3.64 -11.55 21.10
C ALA A 15 3.22 -10.44 20.13
N LEU A 16 2.86 -10.77 18.89
CA LEU A 16 2.47 -9.81 17.86
C LEU A 16 1.00 -9.96 17.50
N ARG A 17 0.33 -8.83 17.31
CA ARG A 17 -1.03 -8.78 16.78
C ARG A 17 -1.02 -8.97 15.27
N CYS A 18 -2.07 -9.59 14.73
CA CYS A 18 -2.35 -9.63 13.30
C CYS A 18 -3.77 -9.14 13.05
N GLU A 19 -3.98 -8.52 11.92
CA GLU A 19 -5.28 -8.10 11.40
C GLU A 19 -5.19 -7.98 9.88
N HIS A 20 -6.34 -7.88 9.21
CA HIS A 20 -6.34 -7.62 7.77
C HIS A 20 -5.71 -6.27 7.48
N GLY A 21 -4.62 -6.28 6.71
CA GLY A 21 -3.87 -5.08 6.37
C GLY A 21 -2.36 -5.31 6.31
N LEU A 22 -1.64 -4.24 6.02
CA LEU A 22 -0.19 -4.25 5.90
C LEU A 22 0.43 -3.04 6.60
N SER A 23 1.57 -3.26 7.27
CA SER A 23 2.48 -2.20 7.67
C SER A 23 3.91 -2.72 7.69
N LEU A 24 4.81 -1.99 7.04
CA LEU A 24 6.23 -2.33 6.98
C LEU A 24 7.06 -1.17 7.56
N TYR A 25 8.09 -1.53 8.32
CA TYR A 25 9.16 -0.62 8.68
C TYR A 25 10.40 -0.95 7.86
N ILE A 26 10.93 0.05 7.15
CA ILE A 26 12.04 -0.12 6.21
C ILE A 26 13.17 0.80 6.65
N GLU A 27 14.35 0.23 6.86
CA GLU A 27 15.58 0.98 7.16
C GLU A 27 16.53 0.87 5.98
N THR A 28 16.92 2.02 5.45
CA THR A 28 18.00 2.17 4.47
C THR A 28 19.21 2.84 5.10
N ALA A 29 20.24 3.13 4.32
CA ALA A 29 21.39 3.90 4.79
C ALA A 29 21.02 5.34 5.18
N LYS A 30 19.96 5.91 4.58
CA LYS A 30 19.56 7.31 4.76
C LYS A 30 18.22 7.47 5.49
N HIS A 31 17.32 6.50 5.38
CA HIS A 31 15.91 6.66 5.77
C HIS A 31 15.42 5.57 6.72
N LYS A 32 14.52 6.00 7.60
CA LYS A 32 13.61 5.16 8.38
C LYS A 32 12.19 5.40 7.88
N ILE A 33 11.65 4.41 7.19
CA ILE A 33 10.43 4.54 6.41
C ILE A 33 9.31 3.72 7.07
N LEU A 34 8.12 4.30 7.17
CA LEU A 34 6.89 3.56 7.38
C LEU A 34 6.16 3.41 6.03
N PHE A 35 5.92 2.20 5.59
CA PHE A 35 5.10 1.89 4.43
C PHE A 35 3.80 1.25 4.89
N ASP A 36 2.68 1.94 4.69
CA ASP A 36 1.35 1.65 5.21
C ASP A 36 1.27 1.56 6.75
N SER A 37 0.07 1.60 7.31
CA SER A 37 -0.16 1.68 8.76
C SER A 37 -1.18 0.67 9.28
N GLY A 38 -1.60 -0.30 8.44
CA GLY A 38 -2.63 -1.27 8.82
C GLY A 38 -4.01 -0.66 9.04
N ALA A 39 -4.92 -1.44 9.61
CA ALA A 39 -6.31 -1.05 9.85
C ALA A 39 -6.50 -0.34 11.21
N SER A 40 -5.58 -0.54 12.16
CA SER A 40 -5.71 -0.02 13.54
C SER A 40 -4.37 0.46 14.11
N ASP A 41 -4.28 0.50 15.43
CA ASP A 41 -3.03 0.77 16.18
C ASP A 41 -2.12 -0.46 16.32
N ALA A 42 -2.51 -1.62 15.80
CA ALA A 42 -1.80 -2.88 15.98
C ALA A 42 -0.34 -2.81 15.49
N PHE A 43 -0.08 -2.15 14.35
CA PHE A 43 1.27 -1.94 13.84
C PHE A 43 2.17 -1.17 14.82
N TRP A 44 1.59 -0.19 15.54
CA TRP A 44 2.31 0.64 16.51
C TRP A 44 2.68 -0.16 17.75
N GLU A 45 1.76 -0.99 18.25
CA GLU A 45 2.04 -1.87 19.39
C GLU A 45 3.05 -2.97 19.01
N ASN A 46 2.95 -3.52 17.79
CA ASN A 46 3.92 -4.47 17.27
C ASN A 46 5.32 -3.86 17.12
N ALA A 47 5.40 -2.60 16.65
CA ALA A 47 6.69 -1.89 16.58
C ALA A 47 7.35 -1.79 17.96
N LYS A 48 6.57 -1.43 19.00
CA LYS A 48 7.07 -1.41 20.39
C LYS A 48 7.56 -2.78 20.85
N ALA A 49 6.78 -3.84 20.59
CA ALA A 49 7.17 -5.20 20.95
C ALA A 49 8.45 -5.66 20.25
N LEU A 50 8.71 -5.16 19.02
CA LEU A 50 9.91 -5.42 18.23
C LEU A 50 11.08 -4.48 18.57
N GLY A 51 10.89 -3.54 19.50
CA GLY A 51 11.91 -2.56 19.89
C GLY A 51 12.15 -1.46 18.83
N ILE A 52 11.16 -1.23 17.95
CA ILE A 52 11.21 -0.21 16.90
C ILE A 52 10.51 1.07 17.40
N ASP A 53 11.24 2.18 17.39
CA ASP A 53 10.69 3.50 17.73
C ASP A 53 10.19 4.21 16.47
N LEU A 54 8.89 4.16 16.22
CA LEU A 54 8.25 4.82 15.08
C LEU A 54 8.26 6.36 15.18
N ALA A 55 8.60 6.94 16.32
CA ALA A 55 8.82 8.39 16.42
C ALA A 55 10.09 8.83 15.66
N GLN A 56 10.99 7.89 15.35
CA GLN A 56 12.22 8.12 14.57
C GLN A 56 12.03 7.95 13.06
N VAL A 57 10.86 7.55 12.60
CA VAL A 57 10.52 7.52 11.16
C VAL A 57 10.61 8.93 10.60
N ASP A 58 11.32 9.10 9.50
CA ASP A 58 11.50 10.38 8.81
C ASP A 58 10.53 10.55 7.65
N ILE A 59 10.13 9.45 7.00
CA ILE A 59 9.21 9.43 5.86
C ILE A 59 8.18 8.33 6.03
N ALA A 60 6.90 8.61 5.75
CA ALA A 60 5.86 7.60 5.63
C ALA A 60 5.25 7.62 4.23
N PHE A 61 4.89 6.44 3.73
CA PHE A 61 4.22 6.24 2.46
C PHE A 61 2.91 5.51 2.66
N LEU A 62 1.86 5.99 2.00
CA LEU A 62 0.60 5.29 1.89
C LEU A 62 0.47 4.74 0.48
N SER A 63 0.40 3.41 0.36
CA SER A 63 0.27 2.74 -0.94
C SER A 63 -1.05 3.05 -1.61
N HIS A 64 -2.14 3.07 -0.85
CA HIS A 64 -3.48 3.39 -1.33
C HIS A 64 -4.44 3.72 -0.17
N ALA A 65 -5.61 4.22 -0.47
CA ALA A 65 -6.51 4.83 0.51
C ALA A 65 -7.54 3.86 1.12
N HIS A 66 -7.28 2.57 1.18
CA HIS A 66 -8.16 1.64 1.89
C HIS A 66 -7.77 1.52 3.36
N ASN A 67 -8.77 1.38 4.22
CA ASN A 67 -8.63 1.45 5.68
C ASN A 67 -7.71 0.39 6.29
N ASP A 68 -7.55 -0.76 5.65
CA ASP A 68 -6.61 -1.81 6.03
C ASP A 68 -5.13 -1.45 5.76
N HIS A 69 -4.88 -0.33 5.09
CA HIS A 69 -3.55 0.25 4.87
C HIS A 69 -3.37 1.63 5.52
N CYS A 70 -4.46 2.39 5.67
CA CYS A 70 -4.42 3.76 6.19
C CYS A 70 -5.06 3.94 7.58
N GLY A 71 -5.72 2.93 8.14
CA GLY A 71 -6.49 3.05 9.38
C GLY A 71 -5.66 3.43 10.60
N GLY A 72 -4.40 3.01 10.65
CA GLY A 72 -3.45 3.35 11.71
C GLY A 72 -2.81 4.73 11.59
N LEU A 73 -3.04 5.46 10.47
CA LEU A 73 -2.32 6.70 10.17
C LEU A 73 -2.50 7.80 11.21
N LEU A 74 -3.70 7.91 11.82
CA LEU A 74 -3.91 8.84 12.94
C LEU A 74 -3.03 8.50 14.15
N THR A 75 -2.86 7.22 14.46
CA THR A 75 -1.97 6.75 15.54
C THR A 75 -0.53 7.13 15.23
N PHE A 76 -0.08 6.92 13.99
CA PHE A 76 1.25 7.33 13.55
C PHE A 76 1.47 8.84 13.70
N LEU A 77 0.58 9.67 13.18
CA LEU A 77 0.69 11.13 13.20
C LEU A 77 0.67 11.72 14.62
N ARG A 78 -0.02 11.07 15.56
CA ARG A 78 -0.01 11.44 16.97
C ARG A 78 1.31 11.09 17.67
N GLY A 79 1.89 9.96 17.34
CA GLY A 79 3.14 9.47 17.93
C GLY A 79 4.40 10.02 17.26
N ASN A 80 4.36 10.25 15.95
CA ASN A 80 5.45 10.87 15.19
C ASN A 80 5.10 12.33 14.86
N ARG A 81 6.00 13.26 15.17
CA ARG A 81 5.75 14.70 15.03
C ARG A 81 6.40 15.35 13.82
N THR A 82 7.26 14.64 13.10
CA THR A 82 8.15 15.23 12.09
C THR A 82 8.00 14.64 10.70
N ALA A 83 7.75 13.34 10.58
CA ALA A 83 7.68 12.64 9.29
C ALA A 83 6.65 13.28 8.35
N LYS A 84 7.00 13.44 7.10
CA LYS A 84 6.04 13.70 6.04
C LYS A 84 5.42 12.39 5.59
N VAL A 85 4.13 12.43 5.24
CA VAL A 85 3.39 11.29 4.72
C VAL A 85 3.12 11.53 3.24
N TYR A 86 3.68 10.71 2.39
CA TYR A 86 3.47 10.76 0.95
C TYR A 86 2.27 9.89 0.59
N LEU A 87 1.29 10.48 -0.05
CA LEU A 87 0.10 9.81 -0.54
C LEU A 87 -0.27 10.34 -1.92
N GLN A 88 -1.00 9.54 -2.68
CA GLN A 88 -1.47 9.94 -4.00
C GLN A 88 -2.53 11.04 -3.86
N LYS A 89 -2.58 11.98 -4.77
CA LYS A 89 -3.46 13.16 -4.70
C LYS A 89 -4.96 12.83 -4.57
N GLU A 90 -5.39 11.67 -5.08
CA GLU A 90 -6.77 11.21 -5.00
C GLU A 90 -7.06 10.42 -3.70
N ALA A 91 -6.09 10.30 -2.76
CA ALA A 91 -6.25 9.47 -1.56
C ALA A 91 -7.41 9.89 -0.66
N PHE A 92 -7.81 11.17 -0.66
CA PHE A 92 -8.94 11.67 0.12
C PHE A 92 -10.29 11.53 -0.59
N GLY A 93 -10.39 10.67 -1.61
CA GLY A 93 -11.66 10.33 -2.25
C GLY A 93 -12.57 9.49 -1.35
N ASP A 94 -13.81 9.35 -1.77
CA ASP A 94 -14.85 8.58 -1.07
C ASP A 94 -14.84 7.12 -1.54
N TYR A 95 -14.08 6.25 -0.86
CA TYR A 95 -13.94 4.82 -1.22
C TYR A 95 -14.81 3.92 -0.35
N TYR A 96 -15.44 2.93 -0.99
CA TYR A 96 -16.41 2.05 -0.37
C TYR A 96 -16.22 0.59 -0.79
N VAL A 97 -16.57 -0.32 0.12
CA VAL A 97 -16.91 -1.69 -0.25
C VAL A 97 -18.43 -1.77 -0.41
N VAL A 98 -18.89 -2.26 -1.57
CA VAL A 98 -20.32 -2.41 -1.86
C VAL A 98 -20.60 -3.84 -2.30
N THR A 99 -21.46 -4.50 -1.55
CA THR A 99 -21.99 -5.84 -1.82
C THR A 99 -23.53 -5.79 -1.77
N PRO A 100 -24.25 -6.85 -2.14
CA PRO A 100 -25.72 -6.86 -2.00
C PRO A 100 -26.25 -6.58 -0.59
N THR A 101 -25.43 -6.82 0.45
CA THR A 101 -25.82 -6.71 1.86
C THR A 101 -25.06 -5.65 2.63
N LYS A 102 -24.05 -5.01 2.03
CA LYS A 102 -23.18 -4.06 2.73
C LYS A 102 -22.79 -2.90 1.83
N CYS A 103 -22.86 -1.69 2.36
CA CYS A 103 -22.21 -0.52 1.79
C CYS A 103 -21.45 0.16 2.93
N ALA A 104 -20.12 0.12 2.90
CA ALA A 104 -19.29 0.64 3.99
C ALA A 104 -18.14 1.48 3.43
N PHE A 105 -17.94 2.65 4.03
CA PHE A 105 -16.79 3.50 3.76
C PHE A 105 -15.50 2.80 4.21
N ILE A 106 -14.50 2.83 3.36
CA ILE A 106 -13.18 2.22 3.58
C ILE A 106 -12.03 3.20 3.27
N GLY A 107 -12.34 4.48 3.07
CA GLY A 107 -11.35 5.52 2.79
C GLY A 107 -10.63 6.02 4.03
N LEU A 108 -9.87 7.11 3.86
CA LEU A 108 -9.15 7.77 4.93
C LEU A 108 -10.11 8.39 5.97
N ASP A 109 -9.74 8.31 7.26
CA ASP A 109 -10.48 9.00 8.32
C ASP A 109 -10.47 10.53 8.06
N PRO A 110 -11.66 11.19 7.99
CA PRO A 110 -11.74 12.64 7.79
C PRO A 110 -10.94 13.48 8.79
N LYS A 111 -10.68 12.97 10.00
CA LYS A 111 -9.82 13.64 10.99
C LYS A 111 -8.38 13.84 10.52
N LEU A 112 -7.94 13.12 9.52
CA LEU A 112 -6.62 13.31 8.92
C LEU A 112 -6.45 14.68 8.30
N HIS A 113 -7.52 15.38 7.93
CA HIS A 113 -7.44 16.78 7.47
C HIS A 113 -6.83 17.73 8.51
N GLU A 114 -6.88 17.39 9.81
CA GLU A 114 -6.21 18.17 10.86
C GLU A 114 -4.67 18.13 10.75
N TYR A 115 -4.12 17.21 9.96
CA TYR A 115 -2.69 17.00 9.73
C TYR A 115 -2.27 17.35 8.29
N ALA A 116 -3.03 18.19 7.61
CA ALA A 116 -2.81 18.51 6.19
C ALA A 116 -1.38 19.03 5.90
N ASP A 117 -0.77 19.73 6.85
CA ASP A 117 0.61 20.21 6.77
C ASP A 117 1.67 19.09 6.75
N ARG A 118 1.29 17.87 7.16
CA ARG A 118 2.15 16.68 7.18
C ARG A 118 2.09 15.89 5.86
N PHE A 119 1.08 16.14 5.03
CA PHE A 119 0.87 15.39 3.79
C PHE A 119 1.61 16.01 2.61
N VAL A 120 2.18 15.14 1.78
CA VAL A 120 2.76 15.47 0.48
C VAL A 120 1.99 14.68 -0.57
N MET A 121 1.21 15.41 -1.37
CA MET A 121 0.44 14.80 -2.47
C MET A 121 1.36 14.49 -3.63
N ALA A 122 1.47 13.21 -4.00
CA ALA A 122 2.28 12.75 -5.11
C ALA A 122 1.44 12.42 -6.35
N GLU A 123 2.02 12.57 -7.53
CA GLU A 123 1.40 12.20 -8.80
C GLU A 123 2.47 11.79 -9.81
N GLY A 124 2.17 10.78 -10.63
CA GLY A 124 3.08 10.31 -11.66
C GLY A 124 4.36 9.71 -11.08
N VAL A 125 5.52 10.11 -11.59
CA VAL A 125 6.82 9.67 -11.08
C VAL A 125 7.45 10.80 -10.30
N THR A 126 7.72 10.57 -9.02
CA THR A 126 8.32 11.55 -8.11
C THR A 126 9.58 10.94 -7.49
N LYS A 127 10.73 11.42 -7.92
CA LYS A 127 12.02 11.06 -7.32
C LYS A 127 12.26 11.96 -6.11
N LEU A 128 12.35 11.37 -4.92
CA LEU A 128 12.64 12.10 -3.69
C LEU A 128 14.15 12.35 -3.54
N ASP A 129 14.93 11.31 -3.78
CA ASP A 129 16.40 11.36 -3.75
C ASP A 129 17.01 10.17 -4.54
N GLU A 130 18.25 9.78 -4.23
CA GLU A 130 18.94 8.66 -4.90
C GLU A 130 18.38 7.29 -4.50
N GLU A 131 17.77 7.18 -3.31
CA GLU A 131 17.22 5.92 -2.79
C GLU A 131 15.74 5.76 -3.11
N LEU A 132 14.95 6.85 -3.11
CA LEU A 132 13.49 6.79 -3.08
C LEU A 132 12.86 7.38 -4.35
N THR A 133 12.04 6.59 -5.01
CA THR A 133 11.20 7.03 -6.14
C THR A 133 9.78 6.50 -5.96
N LEU A 134 8.82 7.41 -5.91
CA LEU A 134 7.38 7.10 -5.96
C LEU A 134 6.89 7.08 -7.40
N PHE A 135 5.92 6.24 -7.68
CA PHE A 135 5.19 6.30 -8.95
C PHE A 135 3.74 5.89 -8.80
N SER A 136 2.92 6.36 -9.72
CA SER A 136 1.50 6.06 -9.83
C SER A 136 1.08 6.12 -11.31
N GLY A 137 -0.23 5.98 -11.59
CA GLY A 137 -0.77 6.10 -12.92
C GLY A 137 -0.46 4.90 -13.80
N ILE A 138 -0.77 3.71 -13.30
CA ILE A 138 -0.68 2.46 -14.03
C ILE A 138 -1.67 2.47 -15.20
N ARG A 139 -1.21 2.19 -16.41
CA ARG A 139 -1.99 2.32 -17.65
C ARG A 139 -2.31 0.99 -18.33
N THR A 140 -1.59 -0.05 -18.00
CA THR A 140 -1.84 -1.40 -18.50
C THR A 140 -2.84 -2.14 -17.62
N HIS A 141 -3.52 -3.14 -18.17
CA HIS A 141 -4.61 -3.85 -17.49
C HIS A 141 -4.52 -5.36 -17.74
N GLU A 142 -3.30 -5.90 -17.70
CA GLU A 142 -3.06 -7.33 -17.84
C GLU A 142 -3.40 -8.05 -16.53
N LEU A 143 -4.05 -9.21 -16.61
CA LEU A 143 -4.31 -10.14 -15.51
C LEU A 143 -4.89 -9.46 -14.25
N LEU A 144 -5.86 -8.55 -14.44
CA LEU A 144 -6.53 -7.87 -13.33
C LEU A 144 -7.40 -8.86 -12.54
N SER A 145 -7.42 -8.64 -11.22
CA SER A 145 -8.23 -9.42 -10.30
C SER A 145 -9.69 -8.94 -10.28
N GLU A 146 -10.65 -9.86 -10.42
CA GLU A 146 -12.07 -9.59 -10.17
C GLU A 146 -12.40 -9.48 -8.68
N ALA A 147 -11.48 -9.81 -7.77
CA ALA A 147 -11.62 -9.54 -6.35
C ALA A 147 -11.85 -8.03 -6.06
N ASN A 148 -11.42 -7.16 -6.98
CA ASN A 148 -11.70 -5.72 -6.98
C ASN A 148 -13.20 -5.37 -7.22
N ALA A 149 -14.03 -6.30 -7.66
CA ALA A 149 -15.39 -6.00 -8.13
C ALA A 149 -16.32 -5.38 -7.08
N THR A 150 -16.02 -5.52 -5.79
CA THR A 150 -16.78 -4.92 -4.69
C THR A 150 -16.27 -3.55 -4.25
N LEU A 151 -15.10 -3.13 -4.76
CA LEU A 151 -14.48 -1.85 -4.43
C LEU A 151 -15.05 -0.74 -5.32
N ARG A 152 -15.48 0.34 -4.69
CA ARG A 152 -16.22 1.42 -5.33
C ARG A 152 -15.67 2.78 -4.91
N GLU A 153 -15.74 3.72 -5.84
CA GLU A 153 -15.58 5.14 -5.55
C GLU A 153 -16.95 5.80 -5.59
N LYS A 154 -17.29 6.64 -4.62
CA LYS A 154 -18.52 7.41 -4.65
C LYS A 154 -18.32 8.68 -5.46
N VAL A 155 -19.08 8.81 -6.53
CA VAL A 155 -19.07 10.00 -7.40
C VAL A 155 -20.49 10.53 -7.51
N GLY A 156 -20.75 11.70 -6.94
CA GLY A 156 -22.10 12.23 -6.82
C GLY A 156 -23.00 11.31 -5.98
N GLY A 157 -24.03 10.73 -6.59
CA GLY A 157 -24.94 9.77 -5.95
C GLY A 157 -24.64 8.31 -6.26
N ASP A 158 -23.71 8.03 -7.15
CA ASP A 158 -23.42 6.70 -7.69
C ASP A 158 -22.16 6.08 -7.06
N TYR A 159 -22.01 4.76 -7.22
CA TYR A 159 -20.89 3.97 -6.75
C TYR A 159 -20.26 3.18 -7.92
N PRO A 160 -19.62 3.86 -8.89
CA PRO A 160 -18.89 3.16 -9.96
C PRO A 160 -17.75 2.29 -9.38
N ARG A 161 -17.22 1.37 -10.19
CA ARG A 161 -16.01 0.62 -9.83
C ARG A 161 -14.89 1.59 -9.50
N ASP A 162 -14.13 1.31 -8.45
CA ASP A 162 -12.92 2.04 -8.12
C ASP A 162 -11.90 1.90 -9.27
N ALA A 163 -11.37 3.01 -9.71
CA ALA A 163 -10.33 3.07 -10.73
C ALA A 163 -8.91 3.10 -10.13
N PHE A 164 -8.80 2.97 -8.80
CA PHE A 164 -7.55 2.94 -8.03
C PHE A 164 -6.60 4.10 -8.34
N ARG A 165 -7.15 5.28 -8.65
CA ARG A 165 -6.34 6.50 -8.89
C ARG A 165 -5.59 6.96 -7.65
N HIS A 166 -5.99 6.47 -6.47
CA HIS A 166 -5.35 6.70 -5.18
C HIS A 166 -4.20 5.73 -4.89
N GLU A 167 -3.90 4.77 -5.79
CA GLU A 167 -2.80 3.82 -5.63
C GLU A 167 -1.48 4.42 -6.12
N GLN A 168 -0.43 4.19 -5.35
CA GLN A 168 0.96 4.50 -5.68
C GLN A 168 1.90 3.46 -5.13
N ASP A 169 3.07 3.34 -5.74
CA ASP A 169 4.07 2.35 -5.42
C ASP A 169 5.42 3.03 -5.12
N LEU A 170 6.29 2.34 -4.39
CA LEU A 170 7.59 2.85 -3.98
C LEU A 170 8.72 1.96 -4.50
N LEU A 171 9.70 2.58 -5.15
CA LEU A 171 10.99 1.98 -5.45
C LEU A 171 12.01 2.45 -4.44
N VAL A 172 12.69 1.51 -3.78
CA VAL A 172 13.80 1.79 -2.87
C VAL A 172 15.08 1.18 -3.45
N THR A 173 16.06 2.03 -3.77
CA THR A 173 17.33 1.62 -4.35
C THR A 173 18.47 1.80 -3.34
N GLU A 174 19.19 0.72 -3.03
CA GLU A 174 20.33 0.74 -2.14
C GLU A 174 21.39 -0.24 -2.62
N HIS A 175 22.66 0.18 -2.63
CA HIS A 175 23.80 -0.64 -3.08
C HIS A 175 23.60 -1.28 -4.47
N GLY A 176 22.98 -0.54 -5.40
CA GLY A 176 22.71 -0.99 -6.77
C GLY A 176 21.59 -2.01 -6.90
N LYS A 177 20.87 -2.31 -5.82
CA LYS A 177 19.67 -3.17 -5.79
C LYS A 177 18.44 -2.32 -5.59
N THR A 178 17.36 -2.65 -6.31
CA THR A 178 16.06 -1.96 -6.20
C THR A 178 14.99 -2.92 -5.74
N VAL A 179 14.28 -2.53 -4.69
CA VAL A 179 13.07 -3.21 -4.20
C VAL A 179 11.85 -2.40 -4.59
N LEU A 180 10.88 -3.04 -5.21
CA LEU A 180 9.54 -2.49 -5.43
C LEU A 180 8.66 -2.85 -4.24
N PHE A 181 8.04 -1.84 -3.64
CA PHE A 181 6.99 -1.99 -2.64
C PHE A 181 5.66 -1.54 -3.24
N ALA A 182 4.69 -2.44 -3.24
CA ALA A 182 3.31 -2.16 -3.59
C ALA A 182 2.40 -2.65 -2.45
N GLY A 183 1.27 -1.98 -2.24
CA GLY A 183 0.28 -2.41 -1.25
C GLY A 183 -0.47 -3.66 -1.72
N CYS A 184 -1.79 -3.55 -1.88
CA CYS A 184 -2.62 -4.62 -2.42
C CYS A 184 -2.44 -4.89 -3.92
N ALA A 185 -1.78 -3.99 -4.65
CA ALA A 185 -1.60 -4.05 -6.10
C ALA A 185 -2.95 -4.16 -6.85
N HIS A 186 -3.91 -3.29 -6.54
CA HIS A 186 -5.22 -3.28 -7.17
C HIS A 186 -5.17 -3.03 -8.67
N SER A 187 -4.19 -2.24 -9.15
CA SER A 187 -3.91 -2.07 -10.58
C SER A 187 -3.30 -3.29 -11.25
N GLY A 188 -3.09 -4.38 -10.50
CA GLY A 188 -2.49 -5.63 -10.94
C GLY A 188 -0.97 -5.61 -10.86
N ILE A 189 -0.40 -6.58 -10.13
CA ILE A 189 1.05 -6.63 -9.85
C ILE A 189 1.90 -6.65 -11.13
N ILE A 190 1.44 -7.32 -12.18
CA ILE A 190 2.15 -7.37 -13.48
C ILE A 190 2.24 -5.97 -14.09
N ASN A 191 1.17 -5.20 -14.02
CA ASN A 191 1.10 -3.83 -14.55
C ASN A 191 1.99 -2.88 -13.77
N ILE A 192 2.02 -3.03 -12.44
CA ILE A 192 2.88 -2.24 -11.55
C ILE A 192 4.35 -2.53 -11.83
N ILE A 193 4.74 -3.82 -12.00
CA ILE A 193 6.11 -4.20 -12.33
C ILE A 193 6.48 -3.67 -13.73
N ASN A 194 5.61 -3.78 -14.75
CA ASN A 194 5.84 -3.21 -16.06
C ASN A 194 6.16 -1.71 -15.97
N ARG A 195 5.39 -0.98 -15.14
CA ARG A 195 5.61 0.45 -14.92
C ARG A 195 6.93 0.73 -14.20
N ALA A 196 7.30 -0.09 -13.22
CA ALA A 196 8.59 0.00 -12.54
C ALA A 196 9.75 -0.25 -13.50
N GLU A 197 9.63 -1.23 -14.40
CA GLU A 197 10.61 -1.52 -15.45
C GLU A 197 10.79 -0.34 -16.43
N ASP A 198 9.69 0.31 -16.84
CA ASP A 198 9.74 1.52 -17.68
C ASP A 198 10.54 2.65 -17.00
N ILE A 199 10.39 2.80 -15.69
CA ILE A 199 11.08 3.84 -14.92
C ILE A 199 12.56 3.50 -14.71
N LEU A 200 12.86 2.24 -14.40
CA LEU A 200 14.22 1.78 -14.06
C LEU A 200 15.07 1.45 -15.30
N GLY A 201 14.43 1.16 -16.45
CA GLY A 201 15.09 0.58 -17.62
C GLY A 201 15.49 -0.90 -17.42
N ARG A 202 15.05 -1.54 -16.34
CA ARG A 202 15.29 -2.94 -15.98
C ARG A 202 14.24 -3.43 -14.97
N ALA A 203 14.14 -4.72 -14.77
CA ALA A 203 13.30 -5.27 -13.69
C ALA A 203 13.80 -4.83 -12.29
N PRO A 204 12.92 -4.63 -11.31
CA PRO A 204 13.33 -4.53 -9.92
C PRO A 204 13.97 -5.84 -9.45
N ASP A 205 14.96 -5.76 -8.54
CA ASP A 205 15.65 -6.95 -8.03
C ASP A 205 14.76 -7.77 -7.08
N TYR A 206 13.85 -7.09 -6.36
CA TYR A 206 12.91 -7.71 -5.41
C TYR A 206 11.56 -6.99 -5.48
N VAL A 207 10.49 -7.73 -5.15
CA VAL A 207 9.12 -7.20 -5.07
C VAL A 207 8.52 -7.58 -3.71
N PHE A 208 8.02 -6.58 -3.00
CA PHE A 208 7.22 -6.71 -1.78
C PHE A 208 5.82 -6.18 -2.09
N ALA A 209 4.82 -7.06 -2.20
CA ALA A 209 3.48 -6.67 -2.62
C ALA A 209 2.40 -7.66 -2.16
N GLY A 210 1.19 -7.17 -1.95
CA GLY A 210 -0.02 -7.94 -2.05
C GLY A 210 -0.40 -8.16 -3.52
N PHE A 211 -1.30 -9.10 -3.80
CA PHE A 211 -1.74 -9.38 -5.18
C PHE A 211 -3.26 -9.30 -5.33
N HIS A 212 -3.97 -9.03 -4.25
CA HIS A 212 -5.44 -8.92 -4.16
C HIS A 212 -6.19 -10.03 -4.94
N LEU A 213 -5.74 -11.29 -4.79
CA LEU A 213 -6.32 -12.45 -5.48
C LEU A 213 -7.42 -13.15 -4.67
N TYR A 214 -7.90 -12.49 -3.61
CA TYR A 214 -8.98 -12.94 -2.74
C TYR A 214 -9.88 -11.78 -2.37
N ASN A 215 -11.20 -11.96 -2.52
CA ASN A 215 -12.19 -10.98 -2.08
C ASN A 215 -12.70 -11.36 -0.69
N PRO A 216 -12.27 -10.68 0.38
CA PRO A 216 -12.69 -11.01 1.75
C PRO A 216 -14.18 -10.73 2.01
N SER A 217 -14.79 -9.79 1.27
CA SER A 217 -16.22 -9.45 1.42
C SER A 217 -17.15 -10.52 0.87
N LEU A 218 -16.69 -11.32 -0.10
CA LEU A 218 -17.43 -12.41 -0.71
C LEU A 218 -16.90 -13.80 -0.30
N GLY A 219 -15.74 -13.87 0.36
CA GLY A 219 -15.07 -15.12 0.69
C GLY A 219 -14.61 -15.90 -0.56
N GLN A 220 -14.25 -15.21 -1.63
CA GLN A 220 -13.96 -15.81 -2.94
C GLN A 220 -12.51 -15.55 -3.37
N SER A 221 -11.82 -16.62 -3.75
CA SER A 221 -10.51 -16.54 -4.40
C SER A 221 -10.66 -16.39 -5.90
N GLU A 222 -9.65 -15.81 -6.53
CA GLU A 222 -9.55 -15.81 -7.98
C GLU A 222 -9.44 -17.23 -8.55
N PRO A 223 -9.92 -17.44 -9.79
CA PRO A 223 -9.76 -18.71 -10.49
C PRO A 223 -8.29 -19.12 -10.57
N ARG A 224 -8.02 -20.41 -10.39
CA ARG A 224 -6.67 -20.97 -10.44
C ARG A 224 -5.90 -20.57 -11.71
N ALA A 225 -6.59 -20.50 -12.86
CA ALA A 225 -5.98 -20.09 -14.12
C ALA A 225 -5.38 -18.67 -14.07
N LEU A 226 -6.05 -17.70 -13.39
CA LEU A 226 -5.51 -16.36 -13.23
C LEU A 226 -4.30 -16.36 -12.29
N VAL A 227 -4.40 -17.09 -11.18
CA VAL A 227 -3.29 -17.22 -10.20
C VAL A 227 -2.05 -17.80 -10.86
N ASP A 228 -2.22 -18.88 -11.64
CA ASP A 228 -1.13 -19.53 -12.35
C ASP A 228 -0.53 -18.59 -13.42
N ALA A 229 -1.37 -17.88 -14.20
CA ALA A 229 -0.91 -16.93 -15.20
C ALA A 229 -0.10 -15.77 -14.58
N VAL A 230 -0.54 -15.23 -13.42
CA VAL A 230 0.24 -14.23 -12.67
C VAL A 230 1.58 -14.83 -12.22
N GLY A 231 1.57 -16.06 -11.67
CA GLY A 231 2.78 -16.75 -11.23
C GLY A 231 3.77 -16.97 -12.39
N GLU A 232 3.31 -17.46 -13.52
CA GLU A 232 4.12 -17.65 -14.73
C GLU A 232 4.76 -16.34 -15.20
N ARG A 233 3.98 -15.24 -15.21
CA ARG A 233 4.49 -13.93 -15.60
C ARG A 233 5.55 -13.38 -14.64
N LEU A 234 5.43 -13.66 -13.35
CA LEU A 234 6.42 -13.28 -12.34
C LEU A 234 7.70 -14.09 -12.47
N CYS A 235 7.59 -15.40 -12.69
CA CYS A 235 8.74 -16.31 -12.85
C CYS A 235 9.51 -16.11 -14.15
N ALA A 236 8.92 -15.49 -15.18
CA ALA A 236 9.56 -15.22 -16.45
C ALA A 236 10.46 -13.97 -16.46
N ARG A 237 10.56 -13.26 -15.34
CA ARG A 237 11.34 -12.01 -15.14
C ARG A 237 12.57 -12.25 -14.32
#